data_9514070d8e5bfb6264fe3af4b4ba197d
#
_entry.id   9514070d8e5bfb6264fe3af4b4ba197d
#
_cell.length_a   1.000
_cell.length_b   1.000
_cell.length_c   1.000
_cell.angle_alpha   90.00
_cell.angle_beta   90.00
_cell.angle_gamma   90.00
#
_symmetry.space_group_name_H-M   'P 1'
#
loop_
_entity.id
_entity.type
_entity.pdbx_description
1 polymer ?
#
loop_
_entity_poly.entity_id
_entity_poly.type
_entity_poly.pdbx_seq_one_letter_code
_entity_poly.pdbx_strand_id
1 'polypeptide(L)'
;MVRLYCLSLLILAPLAPCSAAATDYAAQIQDSLQALVPLLPTYAAAADTFASRMPEGGTVWLAGDRGFVLEGLNRAGGLMACKWLKKPEDLKAGDMVLYGVTGTPQPADRELLDAAGRAGVHWLAFIPNAPLPGPRNILQVPAPPADNPQRLPTVSPVLAASLWTFTAELVSALTRRGKMPPMYQSVLVPGGRERNAEHLKLKWEPQAPPPLPPLVLGRTYLARLTNCWRTLRATQLEKFAAAGKLAAEAIRAGHTAWYGSLGHLPPELPGQTGDPGVLKPLKMNTPDKLADFVKPGDVILYVGYYEPYGPWVERAHELGAKIVTDVSGTPERRAEDMGAEININGCWPFGDALIEIPGYDTQVLPPSGVIQSAAYWLLVAATAEAL
;
A
#
# COMPACT_ATOMS: atom_id res chain seq x y z
N MET A 1 -28.39 48.62 34.55
CA MET A 1 -27.29 47.68 34.29
C MET A 1 -27.50 47.02 32.94
N VAL A 2 -26.87 47.54 31.90
CA VAL A 2 -26.98 47.00 30.53
C VAL A 2 -25.75 46.10 30.34
N ARG A 3 -25.99 44.77 30.13
CA ARG A 3 -24.93 43.82 29.80
C ARG A 3 -24.64 43.90 28.29
N LEU A 4 -23.47 44.43 27.93
CA LEU A 4 -22.92 44.30 26.60
C LEU A 4 -22.49 42.83 26.38
N TYR A 5 -23.09 42.15 25.40
CA TYR A 5 -22.58 40.88 24.89
C TYR A 5 -21.56 41.21 23.79
N CYS A 6 -20.26 40.95 24.06
CA CYS A 6 -19.26 40.91 23.00
C CYS A 6 -19.50 39.69 22.10
N LEU A 7 -19.98 39.95 20.91
CA LEU A 7 -19.99 38.94 19.82
C LEU A 7 -18.54 38.86 19.28
N SER A 8 -17.85 37.78 19.64
CA SER A 8 -16.56 37.43 19.02
C SER A 8 -16.82 36.97 17.60
N LEU A 9 -16.55 37.81 16.61
CA LEU A 9 -16.49 37.39 15.20
C LEU A 9 -15.32 36.40 15.04
N LEU A 10 -15.62 35.11 14.90
CA LEU A 10 -14.66 34.15 14.35
C LEU A 10 -14.41 34.53 12.89
N ILE A 11 -13.27 35.17 12.62
CA ILE A 11 -12.78 35.34 11.25
C ILE A 11 -12.35 33.94 10.81
N LEU A 12 -13.21 33.26 10.04
CA LEU A 12 -12.83 32.09 9.27
C LEU A 12 -11.77 32.54 8.27
N ALA A 13 -10.52 32.17 8.53
CA ALA A 13 -9.48 32.31 7.52
C ALA A 13 -9.96 31.60 6.23
N PRO A 14 -9.78 32.18 5.04
CA PRO A 14 -10.15 31.51 3.80
C PRO A 14 -9.37 30.20 3.74
N LEU A 15 -10.11 29.09 3.63
CA LEU A 15 -9.56 27.77 3.38
C LEU A 15 -8.71 27.87 2.09
N ALA A 16 -7.45 27.49 2.16
CA ALA A 16 -6.60 27.44 0.98
C ALA A 16 -7.29 26.53 -0.05
N PRO A 17 -7.33 26.90 -1.34
CA PRO A 17 -7.93 26.04 -2.35
C PRO A 17 -7.22 24.68 -2.35
N CYS A 18 -8.01 23.59 -2.28
CA CYS A 18 -7.49 22.24 -2.39
C CYS A 18 -6.85 22.08 -3.78
N SER A 19 -5.71 21.38 -3.87
CA SER A 19 -5.08 21.08 -5.16
C SER A 19 -6.07 20.33 -6.07
N ALA A 20 -6.34 20.86 -7.26
CA ALA A 20 -7.26 20.25 -8.21
C ALA A 20 -6.70 18.89 -8.68
N ALA A 21 -5.41 18.82 -8.99
CA ALA A 21 -4.74 17.59 -9.42
C ALA A 21 -4.76 16.50 -8.35
N ALA A 22 -4.53 16.86 -7.08
CA ALA A 22 -4.64 15.91 -5.97
C ALA A 22 -6.08 15.44 -5.75
N THR A 23 -7.06 16.33 -5.90
CA THR A 23 -8.48 15.99 -5.77
C THR A 23 -8.92 15.02 -6.87
N ASP A 24 -8.52 15.28 -8.12
CA ASP A 24 -8.82 14.42 -9.27
C ASP A 24 -8.14 13.05 -9.13
N TYR A 25 -6.89 13.02 -8.71
CA TYR A 25 -6.19 11.77 -8.44
C TYR A 25 -6.87 10.96 -7.33
N ALA A 26 -7.26 11.63 -6.25
CA ALA A 26 -7.96 10.97 -5.15
C ALA A 26 -9.32 10.38 -5.58
N ALA A 27 -10.03 11.04 -6.52
CA ALA A 27 -11.24 10.51 -7.11
C ALA A 27 -10.96 9.28 -7.97
N GLN A 28 -9.92 9.31 -8.81
CA GLN A 28 -9.51 8.17 -9.65
C GLN A 28 -9.16 6.93 -8.84
N ILE A 29 -8.46 7.07 -7.72
CA ILE A 29 -8.19 5.94 -6.79
C ILE A 29 -9.50 5.38 -6.26
N GLN A 30 -10.43 6.23 -5.84
CA GLN A 30 -11.74 5.77 -5.34
C GLN A 30 -12.49 4.95 -6.40
N ASP A 31 -12.57 5.46 -7.63
CA ASP A 31 -13.24 4.79 -8.74
C ASP A 31 -12.55 3.46 -9.07
N SER A 32 -11.22 3.43 -9.05
CA SER A 32 -10.44 2.21 -9.29
C SER A 32 -10.65 1.15 -8.20
N LEU A 33 -10.75 1.55 -6.92
CA LEU A 33 -11.09 0.62 -5.83
C LEU A 33 -12.51 0.08 -5.98
N GLN A 34 -13.46 0.91 -6.39
CA GLN A 34 -14.85 0.50 -6.66
C GLN A 34 -14.92 -0.47 -7.84
N ALA A 35 -14.08 -0.28 -8.87
CA ALA A 35 -14.01 -1.16 -10.03
C ALA A 35 -13.52 -2.58 -9.70
N LEU A 36 -12.93 -2.83 -8.52
CA LEU A 36 -12.59 -4.17 -8.05
C LEU A 36 -13.81 -4.96 -7.57
N VAL A 37 -14.88 -4.30 -7.12
CA VAL A 37 -16.05 -4.98 -6.56
C VAL A 37 -16.73 -5.93 -7.54
N PRO A 38 -17.03 -5.55 -8.80
CA PRO A 38 -17.61 -6.48 -9.76
C PRO A 38 -16.67 -7.62 -10.17
N LEU A 39 -15.36 -7.53 -9.90
CA LEU A 39 -14.38 -8.57 -10.20
C LEU A 39 -14.26 -9.62 -9.08
N LEU A 40 -14.89 -9.43 -7.93
CA LEU A 40 -14.85 -10.39 -6.81
C LEU A 40 -15.16 -11.84 -7.21
N PRO A 41 -16.15 -12.17 -8.06
CA PRO A 41 -16.36 -13.54 -8.49
C PRO A 41 -15.15 -14.15 -9.21
N THR A 42 -14.41 -13.35 -10.00
CA THR A 42 -13.18 -13.79 -10.68
C THR A 42 -12.06 -14.06 -9.68
N TYR A 43 -11.91 -13.18 -8.66
CA TYR A 43 -10.96 -13.40 -7.57
C TYR A 43 -11.29 -14.66 -6.77
N ALA A 44 -12.56 -14.89 -6.44
CA ALA A 44 -12.99 -16.08 -5.71
C ALA A 44 -12.75 -17.36 -6.50
N ALA A 45 -13.02 -17.39 -7.79
CA ALA A 45 -12.76 -18.55 -8.65
C ALA A 45 -11.26 -18.86 -8.75
N ALA A 46 -10.41 -17.83 -8.90
CA ALA A 46 -8.96 -17.99 -8.87
C ALA A 46 -8.47 -18.51 -7.51
N ALA A 47 -9.00 -17.95 -6.41
CA ALA A 47 -8.70 -18.36 -5.06
C ALA A 47 -9.10 -19.81 -4.77
N ASP A 48 -10.25 -20.27 -5.25
CA ASP A 48 -10.66 -21.68 -5.12
C ASP A 48 -9.70 -22.62 -5.84
N THR A 49 -9.19 -22.22 -7.01
CA THR A 49 -8.19 -22.99 -7.76
C THR A 49 -6.88 -23.08 -6.98
N PHE A 50 -6.39 -21.97 -6.42
CA PHE A 50 -5.19 -21.95 -5.57
C PHE A 50 -5.39 -22.77 -4.30
N ALA A 51 -6.52 -22.57 -3.61
CA ALA A 51 -6.83 -23.27 -2.36
C ALA A 51 -6.97 -24.79 -2.54
N SER A 52 -7.31 -25.28 -3.71
CA SER A 52 -7.35 -26.74 -3.99
C SER A 52 -5.96 -27.37 -4.04
N ARG A 53 -4.93 -26.59 -4.38
CA ARG A 53 -3.54 -27.05 -4.60
C ARG A 53 -2.62 -26.80 -3.40
N MET A 54 -2.81 -25.72 -2.67
CA MET A 54 -1.99 -25.36 -1.50
C MET A 54 -1.85 -26.49 -0.45
N PRO A 55 -2.90 -27.26 -0.10
CA PRO A 55 -2.78 -28.34 0.88
C PRO A 55 -1.89 -29.50 0.46
N GLU A 56 -1.76 -29.75 -0.85
CA GLU A 56 -0.96 -30.85 -1.39
C GLU A 56 0.55 -30.65 -1.23
N GLY A 57 0.98 -29.42 -0.99
CA GLY A 57 2.38 -29.02 -0.88
C GLY A 57 2.69 -27.90 -1.86
N GLY A 58 3.96 -27.61 -2.03
CA GLY A 58 4.41 -26.51 -2.88
C GLY A 58 4.55 -25.18 -2.14
N THR A 59 5.36 -24.33 -2.72
CA THR A 59 5.65 -22.98 -2.21
C THR A 59 4.75 -21.99 -2.94
N VAL A 60 4.32 -20.94 -2.22
CA VAL A 60 3.69 -19.76 -2.82
C VAL A 60 4.78 -18.75 -3.12
N TRP A 61 5.05 -18.53 -4.39
CA TRP A 61 6.06 -17.59 -4.86
C TRP A 61 5.42 -16.26 -5.26
N LEU A 62 6.11 -15.17 -4.99
CA LEU A 62 5.83 -13.83 -5.49
C LEU A 62 6.84 -13.47 -6.56
N ALA A 63 6.38 -12.93 -7.69
CA ALA A 63 7.22 -12.55 -8.83
C ALA A 63 6.67 -11.29 -9.53
N GLY A 64 7.43 -10.72 -10.45
CA GLY A 64 7.08 -9.51 -11.18
C GLY A 64 7.76 -8.27 -10.61
N ASP A 65 7.08 -7.13 -10.62
CA ASP A 65 7.62 -5.88 -10.11
C ASP A 65 8.05 -5.99 -8.66
N ARG A 66 9.21 -5.42 -8.34
CA ARG A 66 9.75 -5.48 -6.98
C ARG A 66 8.78 -4.94 -5.93
N GLY A 67 8.07 -3.86 -6.23
CA GLY A 67 7.05 -3.29 -5.34
C GLY A 67 5.92 -4.26 -5.02
N PHE A 68 5.43 -5.01 -6.03
CA PHE A 68 4.42 -6.06 -5.83
C PHE A 68 4.95 -7.20 -4.93
N VAL A 69 6.16 -7.64 -5.21
CA VAL A 69 6.80 -8.71 -4.42
C VAL A 69 6.97 -8.28 -2.96
N LEU A 70 7.52 -7.08 -2.73
CA LEU A 70 7.71 -6.56 -1.38
C LEU A 70 6.39 -6.35 -0.65
N GLU A 71 5.33 -5.93 -1.34
CA GLU A 71 4.01 -5.77 -0.74
C GLU A 71 3.45 -7.10 -0.22
N GLY A 72 3.68 -8.20 -0.91
CA GLY A 72 3.21 -9.53 -0.49
C GLY A 72 4.10 -10.24 0.52
N LEU A 73 5.32 -9.74 0.79
CA LEU A 73 6.29 -10.39 1.67
C LEU A 73 6.30 -9.79 3.07
N ASN A 74 6.32 -10.68 4.09
CA ASN A 74 6.52 -10.31 5.51
C ASN A 74 5.61 -9.17 5.98
N ARG A 75 4.42 -9.09 5.44
CA ARG A 75 3.47 -8.00 5.61
C ARG A 75 2.53 -8.28 6.76
N ALA A 76 2.35 -7.34 7.69
CA ALA A 76 1.28 -7.42 8.68
C ALA A 76 -0.07 -7.68 7.96
N GLY A 77 -0.85 -8.64 8.47
CA GLY A 77 -2.10 -9.08 7.84
C GLY A 77 -1.94 -9.93 6.57
N GLY A 78 -0.70 -10.24 6.14
CA GLY A 78 -0.40 -11.04 4.95
C GLY A 78 0.00 -12.49 5.25
N LEU A 79 0.09 -13.29 4.20
CA LEU A 79 0.44 -14.72 4.25
C LEU A 79 1.90 -14.94 4.65
N MET A 80 2.16 -15.78 5.65
CA MET A 80 3.53 -16.20 6.01
C MET A 80 4.15 -17.17 5.00
N ALA A 81 3.33 -17.84 4.20
CA ALA A 81 3.77 -18.85 3.24
C ALA A 81 4.45 -18.29 1.98
N CYS A 82 4.39 -16.98 1.75
CA CYS A 82 4.91 -16.36 0.54
C CYS A 82 6.43 -16.24 0.54
N LYS A 83 7.06 -16.50 -0.62
CA LYS A 83 8.49 -16.33 -0.84
C LYS A 83 8.75 -15.55 -2.13
N TRP A 84 9.88 -14.86 -2.19
CA TRP A 84 10.31 -14.17 -3.41
C TRP A 84 10.91 -15.17 -4.40
N LEU A 85 10.31 -15.29 -5.59
CA LEU A 85 10.90 -16.03 -6.69
C LEU A 85 11.99 -15.18 -7.34
N LYS A 86 13.23 -15.58 -7.16
CA LYS A 86 14.39 -14.86 -7.73
C LYS A 86 14.89 -15.52 -9.02
N LYS A 87 14.68 -16.82 -9.16
CA LYS A 87 15.17 -17.60 -10.30
C LYS A 87 14.13 -18.64 -10.73
N PRO A 88 13.88 -18.81 -12.03
CA PRO A 88 12.96 -19.84 -12.53
C PRO A 88 13.32 -21.27 -12.08
N GLU A 89 14.63 -21.54 -11.84
CA GLU A 89 15.13 -22.85 -11.43
C GLU A 89 14.69 -23.24 -9.99
N ASP A 90 14.22 -22.28 -9.18
CA ASP A 90 13.68 -22.55 -7.86
C ASP A 90 12.30 -23.19 -7.88
N LEU A 91 11.61 -23.13 -9.04
CA LEU A 91 10.26 -23.65 -9.23
C LEU A 91 10.24 -25.19 -9.27
N LYS A 92 9.26 -25.78 -8.58
CA LYS A 92 9.00 -27.21 -8.54
C LYS A 92 7.55 -27.52 -8.91
N ALA A 93 7.31 -28.70 -9.44
CA ALA A 93 5.94 -29.16 -9.68
C ALA A 93 5.10 -29.07 -8.39
N GLY A 94 3.92 -28.49 -8.51
CA GLY A 94 3.03 -28.24 -7.38
C GLY A 94 3.21 -26.86 -6.70
N ASP A 95 4.25 -26.11 -7.04
CA ASP A 95 4.37 -24.72 -6.60
C ASP A 95 3.28 -23.83 -7.22
N MET A 96 3.11 -22.66 -6.63
CA MET A 96 2.18 -21.63 -7.08
C MET A 96 2.92 -20.29 -7.21
N VAL A 97 2.61 -19.50 -8.23
CA VAL A 97 3.19 -18.18 -8.45
C VAL A 97 2.10 -17.13 -8.51
N LEU A 98 2.23 -16.10 -7.68
CA LEU A 98 1.52 -14.83 -7.79
C LEU A 98 2.46 -13.84 -8.48
N TYR A 99 2.13 -13.45 -9.69
CA TYR A 99 2.90 -12.54 -10.52
C TYR A 99 2.18 -11.21 -10.66
N GLY A 100 2.84 -10.08 -10.43
CA GLY A 100 2.23 -8.76 -10.54
C GLY A 100 3.13 -7.73 -11.18
N VAL A 101 2.59 -6.94 -12.10
CA VAL A 101 3.29 -5.85 -12.79
C VAL A 101 2.42 -4.61 -12.91
N THR A 102 3.06 -3.44 -12.87
CA THR A 102 2.40 -2.13 -13.04
C THR A 102 2.31 -1.69 -14.49
N GLY A 103 3.05 -2.33 -15.39
CA GLY A 103 3.11 -2.03 -16.81
C GLY A 103 2.89 -3.24 -17.69
N THR A 104 3.42 -3.16 -18.92
CA THR A 104 3.42 -4.30 -19.85
C THR A 104 4.50 -5.30 -19.43
N PRO A 105 4.16 -6.60 -19.29
CA PRO A 105 5.14 -7.64 -18.99
C PRO A 105 6.31 -7.64 -19.98
N GLN A 106 7.52 -7.67 -19.45
CA GLN A 106 8.75 -7.69 -20.21
C GLN A 106 9.02 -9.10 -20.77
N PRO A 107 9.94 -9.27 -21.75
CA PRO A 107 10.31 -10.58 -22.25
C PRO A 107 10.74 -11.58 -21.17
N ALA A 108 11.53 -11.14 -20.18
CA ALA A 108 11.96 -11.97 -19.06
C ALA A 108 10.79 -12.46 -18.19
N ASP A 109 9.74 -11.65 -18.05
CA ASP A 109 8.53 -12.06 -17.34
C ASP A 109 7.78 -13.19 -18.06
N ARG A 110 7.73 -13.11 -19.39
CA ARG A 110 7.13 -14.16 -20.22
C ARG A 110 7.91 -15.47 -20.14
N GLU A 111 9.24 -15.39 -20.19
CA GLU A 111 10.11 -16.56 -20.01
C GLU A 111 9.89 -17.22 -18.64
N LEU A 112 9.72 -16.40 -17.56
CA LEU A 112 9.39 -16.90 -16.24
C LEU A 112 8.05 -17.62 -16.20
N LEU A 113 7.00 -17.04 -16.78
CA LEU A 113 5.66 -17.63 -16.81
C LEU A 113 5.62 -18.89 -17.68
N ASP A 114 6.35 -18.91 -18.80
CA ASP A 114 6.50 -20.11 -19.64
C ASP A 114 7.27 -21.21 -18.92
N ALA A 115 8.32 -20.87 -18.18
CA ALA A 115 9.06 -21.81 -17.34
C ALA A 115 8.16 -22.39 -16.25
N ALA A 116 7.37 -21.57 -15.58
CA ALA A 116 6.39 -22.01 -14.59
C ALA A 116 5.37 -23.00 -15.21
N GLY A 117 4.84 -22.68 -16.40
CA GLY A 117 3.94 -23.57 -17.12
C GLY A 117 4.56 -24.93 -17.47
N ARG A 118 5.81 -24.94 -17.95
CA ARG A 118 6.56 -26.18 -18.23
C ARG A 118 6.85 -27.02 -17.00
N ALA A 119 7.07 -26.37 -15.86
CA ALA A 119 7.31 -27.04 -14.58
C ALA A 119 6.02 -27.57 -13.91
N GLY A 120 4.85 -27.40 -14.52
CA GLY A 120 3.56 -27.77 -13.93
C GLY A 120 3.15 -26.88 -12.74
N VAL A 121 3.72 -25.71 -12.67
CA VAL A 121 3.42 -24.69 -11.64
C VAL A 121 2.12 -23.97 -12.00
N HIS A 122 1.27 -23.77 -11.02
CA HIS A 122 0.07 -22.95 -11.17
C HIS A 122 0.39 -21.48 -10.89
N TRP A 123 0.15 -20.61 -11.88
CA TRP A 123 0.41 -19.20 -11.72
C TRP A 123 -0.83 -18.33 -11.94
N LEU A 124 -0.85 -17.18 -11.29
CA LEU A 124 -1.87 -16.15 -11.38
C LEU A 124 -1.19 -14.80 -11.59
N ALA A 125 -1.55 -14.11 -12.67
CA ALA A 125 -0.98 -12.83 -13.00
C ALA A 125 -1.95 -11.68 -12.73
N PHE A 126 -1.49 -10.65 -12.02
CA PHE A 126 -2.16 -9.37 -11.79
C PHE A 126 -1.59 -8.35 -12.78
N ILE A 127 -2.35 -7.99 -13.80
CA ILE A 127 -1.86 -7.18 -14.93
C ILE A 127 -2.85 -6.06 -15.23
N PRO A 128 -2.39 -4.80 -15.40
CA PRO A 128 -3.23 -3.73 -15.89
C PRO A 128 -3.47 -3.87 -17.39
N ASN A 129 -4.73 -3.87 -17.82
CA ASN A 129 -5.21 -3.63 -19.19
C ASN A 129 -4.56 -4.39 -20.37
N ALA A 130 -3.61 -5.29 -20.17
CA ALA A 130 -2.92 -5.99 -21.25
C ALA A 130 -3.25 -7.48 -21.24
N PRO A 131 -3.75 -8.07 -22.33
CA PRO A 131 -3.83 -9.51 -22.43
C PRO A 131 -2.42 -10.09 -22.55
N LEU A 132 -2.04 -10.99 -21.63
CA LEU A 132 -0.94 -11.90 -21.92
C LEU A 132 -1.44 -12.94 -22.92
N PRO A 133 -0.68 -13.26 -23.95
CA PRO A 133 -0.96 -14.44 -24.76
C PRO A 133 -0.69 -15.68 -23.89
N GLY A 134 -1.70 -16.46 -23.59
CA GLY A 134 -1.58 -17.69 -22.80
C GLY A 134 -2.81 -18.03 -21.97
N PRO A 135 -2.77 -19.10 -21.18
CA PRO A 135 -3.96 -19.64 -20.54
C PRO A 135 -4.52 -18.73 -19.41
N ARG A 136 -5.77 -18.95 -19.13
CA ARG A 136 -6.82 -18.33 -18.34
C ARG A 136 -6.51 -17.89 -16.88
N ASN A 137 -5.25 -17.65 -16.51
CA ASN A 137 -4.84 -17.37 -15.12
C ASN A 137 -4.49 -15.88 -14.91
N ILE A 138 -5.26 -15.00 -15.56
CA ILE A 138 -5.03 -13.57 -15.47
C ILE A 138 -6.14 -12.93 -14.64
N LEU A 139 -5.77 -12.23 -13.59
CA LEU A 139 -6.61 -11.25 -12.91
C LEU A 139 -6.30 -9.87 -13.48
N GLN A 140 -7.26 -9.30 -14.16
CA GLN A 140 -7.14 -7.95 -14.67
C GLN A 140 -7.20 -6.96 -13.51
N VAL A 141 -6.20 -6.09 -13.43
CA VAL A 141 -6.18 -4.97 -12.48
C VAL A 141 -6.85 -3.77 -13.16
N PRO A 142 -7.93 -3.23 -12.61
CA PRO A 142 -8.52 -2.03 -13.14
C PRO A 142 -7.51 -0.87 -13.15
N ALA A 143 -7.22 -0.35 -14.33
CA ALA A 143 -6.44 0.87 -14.51
C ALA A 143 -7.20 1.76 -15.48
N PRO A 144 -7.24 3.08 -15.25
CA PRO A 144 -7.76 3.99 -16.25
C PRO A 144 -6.93 3.85 -17.53
N PRO A 145 -7.53 4.10 -18.72
CA PRO A 145 -6.81 4.07 -19.97
C PRO A 145 -5.53 4.89 -19.91
N ALA A 146 -4.45 4.36 -20.47
CA ALA A 146 -3.13 5.00 -20.50
C ALA A 146 -3.07 6.22 -21.46
N ASP A 147 -4.17 6.58 -22.04
CA ASP A 147 -4.30 7.54 -23.15
C ASP A 147 -4.13 9.00 -22.71
N ASN A 148 -4.06 9.27 -21.41
CA ASN A 148 -3.78 10.61 -20.94
C ASN A 148 -2.42 10.65 -20.19
N PRO A 149 -1.33 11.06 -20.86
CA PRO A 149 0.00 11.16 -20.28
C PRO A 149 0.10 12.18 -19.13
N GLN A 150 -0.95 13.02 -18.94
CA GLN A 150 -1.04 13.97 -17.84
C GLN A 150 -1.64 13.35 -16.57
N ARG A 151 -2.14 12.11 -16.63
CA ARG A 151 -2.68 11.42 -15.47
C ARG A 151 -1.60 10.64 -14.73
N LEU A 152 -1.57 10.83 -13.42
CA LEU A 152 -0.70 10.06 -12.56
C LEU A 152 -1.13 8.59 -12.48
N PRO A 153 -0.20 7.66 -12.30
CA PRO A 153 -0.50 6.23 -12.28
C PRO A 153 -1.33 5.84 -11.04
N THR A 154 -2.44 5.14 -11.27
CA THR A 154 -3.24 4.52 -10.20
C THR A 154 -2.91 3.03 -10.04
N VAL A 155 -2.08 2.49 -10.92
CA VAL A 155 -1.86 1.04 -11.02
C VAL A 155 -1.25 0.45 -9.76
N SER A 156 -0.21 1.06 -9.19
CA SER A 156 0.48 0.52 -8.01
C SER A 156 -0.43 0.34 -6.79
N PRO A 157 -1.19 1.36 -6.33
CA PRO A 157 -2.15 1.16 -5.24
C PRO A 157 -3.26 0.16 -5.58
N VAL A 158 -3.76 0.15 -6.82
CA VAL A 158 -4.82 -0.79 -7.22
C VAL A 158 -4.29 -2.22 -7.36
N LEU A 159 -3.05 -2.40 -7.78
CA LEU A 159 -2.36 -3.69 -7.80
C LEU A 159 -2.22 -4.28 -6.39
N ALA A 160 -1.82 -3.45 -5.42
CA ALA A 160 -1.78 -3.86 -4.01
C ALA A 160 -3.18 -4.22 -3.49
N ALA A 161 -4.20 -3.41 -3.78
CA ALA A 161 -5.59 -3.72 -3.41
C ALA A 161 -6.08 -5.03 -4.04
N SER A 162 -5.68 -5.32 -5.29
CA SER A 162 -5.98 -6.56 -6.00
C SER A 162 -5.35 -7.77 -5.33
N LEU A 163 -4.07 -7.69 -4.94
CA LEU A 163 -3.37 -8.74 -4.21
C LEU A 163 -4.09 -9.07 -2.88
N TRP A 164 -4.47 -8.06 -2.13
CA TRP A 164 -5.15 -8.27 -0.84
C TRP A 164 -6.59 -8.73 -1.00
N THR A 165 -7.29 -8.32 -2.05
CA THR A 165 -8.62 -8.85 -2.40
C THR A 165 -8.55 -10.33 -2.76
N PHE A 166 -7.54 -10.74 -3.56
CA PHE A 166 -7.29 -12.15 -3.84
C PHE A 166 -6.94 -12.93 -2.56
N THR A 167 -6.07 -12.37 -1.71
CA THR A 167 -5.69 -13.00 -0.44
C THR A 167 -6.91 -13.21 0.47
N ALA A 168 -7.84 -12.26 0.52
CA ALA A 168 -9.10 -12.40 1.22
C ALA A 168 -9.91 -13.60 0.73
N GLU A 169 -10.10 -13.73 -0.57
CA GLU A 169 -10.84 -14.85 -1.17
C GLU A 169 -10.08 -16.17 -1.01
N LEU A 170 -8.73 -16.15 -1.04
CA LEU A 170 -7.91 -17.34 -0.80
C LEU A 170 -8.09 -17.85 0.65
N VAL A 171 -8.07 -16.96 1.64
CA VAL A 171 -8.37 -17.33 3.04
C VAL A 171 -9.78 -17.90 3.15
N SER A 172 -10.79 -17.26 2.54
CA SER A 172 -12.16 -17.79 2.50
C SER A 172 -12.21 -19.20 1.88
N ALA A 173 -11.51 -19.41 0.77
CA ALA A 173 -11.49 -20.70 0.09
C ALA A 173 -10.78 -21.79 0.91
N LEU A 174 -9.74 -21.43 1.65
CA LEU A 174 -9.00 -22.36 2.52
C LEU A 174 -9.81 -22.73 3.77
N THR A 175 -10.50 -21.77 4.40
CA THR A 175 -11.36 -22.07 5.57
C THR A 175 -12.49 -23.02 5.22
N ARG A 176 -13.08 -22.94 4.01
CA ARG A 176 -14.05 -23.93 3.51
C ARG A 176 -13.48 -25.34 3.34
N ARG A 177 -12.15 -25.46 3.29
CA ARG A 177 -11.39 -26.73 3.24
C ARG A 177 -10.85 -27.13 4.61
N GLY A 178 -11.29 -26.45 5.70
CA GLY A 178 -10.83 -26.72 7.06
C GLY A 178 -9.35 -26.36 7.27
N LYS A 179 -8.83 -25.39 6.52
CA LYS A 179 -7.43 -24.91 6.61
C LYS A 179 -7.40 -23.41 6.85
N MET A 180 -6.46 -22.99 7.68
CA MET A 180 -6.10 -21.57 7.85
C MET A 180 -4.59 -21.43 7.68
N PRO A 181 -4.12 -20.59 6.75
CA PRO A 181 -2.69 -20.31 6.64
C PRO A 181 -2.25 -19.38 7.78
N PRO A 182 -1.03 -19.50 8.31
CA PRO A 182 -0.48 -18.51 9.21
C PRO A 182 -0.39 -17.15 8.55
N MET A 183 -0.90 -16.12 9.25
CA MET A 183 -0.89 -14.72 8.82
C MET A 183 -0.02 -13.90 9.74
N TYR A 184 0.75 -12.96 9.19
CA TYR A 184 1.56 -12.05 9.99
C TYR A 184 0.71 -11.09 10.83
N GLN A 185 1.10 -10.91 12.09
CA GLN A 185 0.66 -9.78 12.91
C GLN A 185 1.67 -8.64 12.79
N SER A 186 1.23 -7.40 12.93
CA SER A 186 2.17 -6.27 13.01
C SER A 186 3.12 -6.44 14.18
N VAL A 187 4.42 -6.27 13.90
CA VAL A 187 5.46 -6.32 14.94
C VAL A 187 5.42 -5.16 15.92
N LEU A 188 4.58 -4.15 15.65
CA LEU A 188 4.34 -3.00 16.51
C LEU A 188 3.22 -3.28 17.53
N VAL A 189 2.40 -4.30 17.28
CA VAL A 189 1.44 -4.78 18.27
C VAL A 189 2.18 -5.59 19.33
N PRO A 190 1.92 -5.36 20.63
CA PRO A 190 2.55 -6.13 21.70
C PRO A 190 2.40 -7.65 21.50
N GLY A 191 3.50 -8.40 21.60
CA GLY A 191 3.52 -9.84 21.35
C GLY A 191 3.56 -10.27 19.89
N GLY A 192 3.49 -9.32 18.94
CA GLY A 192 3.43 -9.65 17.51
C GLY A 192 4.70 -10.30 16.96
N ARG A 193 5.88 -9.96 17.49
CA ARG A 193 7.15 -10.60 17.08
C ARG A 193 7.22 -12.06 17.53
N GLU A 194 6.87 -12.32 18.77
CA GLU A 194 6.85 -13.64 19.39
C GLU A 194 5.86 -14.55 18.67
N ARG A 195 4.62 -14.05 18.47
CA ARG A 195 3.59 -14.75 17.71
C ARG A 195 4.09 -15.11 16.31
N ASN A 196 4.63 -14.14 15.58
CA ASN A 196 5.13 -14.39 14.23
C ASN A 196 6.24 -15.44 14.21
N ALA A 197 7.16 -15.43 15.18
CA ALA A 197 8.23 -16.43 15.27
C ALA A 197 7.70 -17.85 15.53
N GLU A 198 6.61 -18.01 16.25
CA GLU A 198 5.94 -19.29 16.47
C GLU A 198 5.18 -19.75 15.23
N HIS A 199 4.37 -18.87 14.64
CA HIS A 199 3.50 -19.22 13.51
C HIS A 199 4.28 -19.44 12.20
N LEU A 200 5.48 -18.84 12.02
CA LEU A 200 6.37 -19.12 10.89
C LEU A 200 6.82 -20.59 10.78
N LYS A 201 6.73 -21.34 11.87
CA LYS A 201 7.05 -22.78 11.90
C LYS A 201 5.90 -23.65 11.41
N LEU A 202 4.70 -23.08 11.29
CA LEU A 202 3.48 -23.79 10.91
C LEU A 202 3.28 -23.74 9.41
N LYS A 203 2.80 -24.83 8.83
CA LYS A 203 2.25 -24.85 7.49
C LYS A 203 0.78 -24.41 7.50
N TRP A 204 0.04 -24.84 8.50
CA TRP A 204 -1.35 -24.52 8.76
C TRP A 204 -1.54 -24.23 10.25
N GLU A 205 -2.44 -23.33 10.56
CA GLU A 205 -2.88 -23.12 11.94
C GLU A 205 -3.46 -24.42 12.51
N PRO A 206 -3.24 -24.69 13.80
CA PRO A 206 -3.72 -25.90 14.45
C PRO A 206 -5.25 -26.04 14.41
N GLN A 207 -5.95 -24.90 14.42
CA GLN A 207 -7.39 -24.80 14.31
C GLN A 207 -7.78 -23.81 13.23
N ALA A 208 -8.57 -24.28 12.26
CA ALA A 208 -9.14 -23.42 11.25
C ALA A 208 -10.38 -22.68 11.80
N PRO A 209 -10.57 -21.41 11.45
CA PRO A 209 -11.83 -20.70 11.71
C PRO A 209 -13.01 -21.39 11.04
N PRO A 210 -14.26 -21.08 11.44
CA PRO A 210 -15.43 -21.53 10.72
C PRO A 210 -15.36 -21.20 9.22
N PRO A 211 -15.93 -22.05 8.34
CA PRO A 211 -15.93 -21.81 6.89
C PRO A 211 -16.51 -20.44 6.54
N LEU A 212 -15.76 -19.65 5.79
CA LEU A 212 -16.18 -18.32 5.34
C LEU A 212 -16.81 -18.44 3.93
N PRO A 213 -18.00 -17.85 3.72
CA PRO A 213 -18.62 -17.82 2.40
C PRO A 213 -17.75 -17.06 1.39
N PRO A 214 -17.75 -17.46 0.08
CA PRO A 214 -17.07 -16.71 -0.95
C PRO A 214 -17.63 -15.29 -1.07
N LEU A 215 -16.81 -14.35 -1.52
CA LEU A 215 -17.11 -12.94 -1.74
C LEU A 215 -17.33 -12.09 -0.47
N VAL A 216 -17.47 -12.73 0.69
CA VAL A 216 -17.74 -11.98 1.94
C VAL A 216 -16.48 -11.26 2.41
N LEU A 217 -15.36 -11.97 2.49
CA LEU A 217 -14.13 -11.41 3.02
C LEU A 217 -13.55 -10.33 2.09
N GLY A 218 -13.49 -10.59 0.79
CA GLY A 218 -13.00 -9.62 -0.20
C GLY A 218 -13.88 -8.37 -0.28
N ARG A 219 -15.21 -8.54 -0.22
CA ARG A 219 -16.14 -7.40 -0.18
C ARG A 219 -15.95 -6.57 1.08
N THR A 220 -15.81 -7.22 2.23
CA THR A 220 -15.58 -6.52 3.52
C THR A 220 -14.26 -5.77 3.50
N TYR A 221 -13.19 -6.38 2.96
CA TYR A 221 -11.90 -5.73 2.81
C TYR A 221 -12.01 -4.47 1.94
N LEU A 222 -12.56 -4.58 0.72
CA LEU A 222 -12.72 -3.45 -0.18
C LEU A 222 -13.58 -2.34 0.42
N ALA A 223 -14.65 -2.69 1.14
CA ALA A 223 -15.49 -1.71 1.81
C ALA A 223 -14.73 -0.95 2.91
N ARG A 224 -13.97 -1.65 3.77
CA ARG A 224 -13.18 -1.03 4.84
C ARG A 224 -12.02 -0.20 4.27
N LEU A 225 -11.30 -0.71 3.26
CA LEU A 225 -10.25 0.02 2.56
C LEU A 225 -10.79 1.30 1.92
N THR A 226 -11.91 1.21 1.20
CA THR A 226 -12.58 2.37 0.59
C THR A 226 -13.03 3.38 1.65
N ASN A 227 -13.41 2.92 2.85
CA ASN A 227 -13.75 3.81 3.94
C ASN A 227 -12.53 4.57 4.49
N CYS A 228 -11.39 3.89 4.69
CA CYS A 228 -10.13 4.56 5.05
C CYS A 228 -9.77 5.62 4.02
N TRP A 229 -9.86 5.28 2.72
CA TRP A 229 -9.59 6.22 1.62
C TRP A 229 -10.56 7.41 1.59
N ARG A 230 -11.86 7.18 1.80
CA ARG A 230 -12.84 8.27 1.90
C ARG A 230 -12.56 9.20 3.07
N THR A 231 -12.17 8.66 4.21
CA THR A 231 -11.79 9.46 5.39
C THR A 231 -10.58 10.33 5.07
N LEU A 232 -9.53 9.76 4.46
CA LEU A 232 -8.36 10.51 4.02
C LEU A 232 -8.76 11.64 3.07
N ARG A 233 -9.56 11.36 2.04
CA ARG A 233 -10.06 12.38 1.11
C ARG A 233 -10.83 13.50 1.79
N ALA A 234 -11.69 13.16 2.74
CA ALA A 234 -12.54 14.15 3.40
C ALA A 234 -11.77 15.03 4.39
N THR A 235 -10.63 14.55 4.93
CA THR A 235 -9.99 15.20 6.08
C THR A 235 -8.54 15.62 5.82
N GLN A 236 -7.88 15.12 4.78
CA GLN A 236 -6.44 15.33 4.61
C GLN A 236 -6.03 16.02 3.30
N LEU A 237 -6.89 16.13 2.27
CA LEU A 237 -6.49 16.69 0.97
C LEU A 237 -5.93 18.11 1.05
N GLU A 238 -6.43 18.95 1.94
CA GLU A 238 -5.88 20.30 2.16
C GLU A 238 -4.43 20.25 2.68
N LYS A 239 -4.10 19.25 3.51
CA LYS A 239 -2.73 19.05 4.00
C LYS A 239 -1.81 18.55 2.89
N PHE A 240 -2.30 17.69 1.99
CA PHE A 240 -1.53 17.31 0.78
C PHE A 240 -1.27 18.51 -0.12
N ALA A 241 -2.25 19.38 -0.32
CA ALA A 241 -2.07 20.62 -1.07
C ALA A 241 -1.03 21.55 -0.42
N ALA A 242 -1.09 21.72 0.90
CA ALA A 242 -0.12 22.50 1.66
C ALA A 242 1.30 21.91 1.60
N ALA A 243 1.41 20.57 1.67
CA ALA A 243 2.68 19.85 1.53
C ALA A 243 3.29 20.02 0.14
N GLY A 244 2.46 19.91 -0.92
CA GLY A 244 2.88 20.15 -2.30
C GLY A 244 3.35 21.60 -2.52
N LYS A 245 2.65 22.58 -1.97
CA LYS A 245 3.06 23.98 -2.00
C LYS A 245 4.41 24.20 -1.30
N LEU A 246 4.58 23.61 -0.10
CA LEU A 246 5.83 23.70 0.64
C LEU A 246 7.01 23.10 -0.17
N ALA A 247 6.81 21.94 -0.78
CA ALA A 247 7.79 21.29 -1.64
C ALA A 247 8.11 22.15 -2.88
N ALA A 248 7.10 22.70 -3.56
CA ALA A 248 7.26 23.56 -4.73
C ALA A 248 8.00 24.85 -4.41
N GLU A 249 7.73 25.48 -3.27
CA GLU A 249 8.45 26.67 -2.80
C GLU A 249 9.95 26.37 -2.59
N ALA A 250 10.28 25.23 -1.97
CA ALA A 250 11.67 24.80 -1.79
C ALA A 250 12.36 24.57 -3.15
N ILE A 251 11.71 23.86 -4.08
CA ILE A 251 12.25 23.59 -5.43
C ILE A 251 12.51 24.92 -6.18
N ARG A 252 11.57 25.88 -6.16
CA ARG A 252 11.75 27.20 -6.79
C ARG A 252 12.89 28.01 -6.17
N ALA A 253 13.14 27.81 -4.89
CA ALA A 253 14.27 28.44 -4.18
C ALA A 253 15.63 27.74 -4.44
N GLY A 254 15.65 26.69 -5.28
CA GLY A 254 16.86 25.92 -5.60
C GLY A 254 17.20 24.82 -4.60
N HIS A 255 16.28 24.50 -3.67
CA HIS A 255 16.40 23.40 -2.71
C HIS A 255 15.79 22.11 -3.24
N THR A 256 15.93 21.03 -2.50
CA THR A 256 15.42 19.71 -2.88
C THR A 256 14.18 19.35 -2.07
N ALA A 257 13.16 18.83 -2.75
CA ALA A 257 12.06 18.11 -2.14
C ALA A 257 12.38 16.61 -2.14
N TRP A 258 12.62 16.07 -0.96
CA TRP A 258 12.96 14.67 -0.74
C TRP A 258 11.71 13.85 -0.43
N TYR A 259 11.65 12.64 -0.97
CA TYR A 259 10.68 11.63 -0.60
C TYR A 259 11.36 10.56 0.25
N GLY A 260 11.06 10.53 1.54
CA GLY A 260 11.45 9.47 2.46
C GLY A 260 10.29 8.52 2.69
N SER A 261 10.53 7.22 2.69
CA SER A 261 9.46 6.27 2.94
C SER A 261 9.90 5.08 3.76
N LEU A 262 9.00 4.62 4.61
CA LEU A 262 9.07 3.36 5.32
C LEU A 262 7.85 2.53 4.96
N GLY A 263 8.04 1.49 4.17
CA GLY A 263 6.97 0.63 3.70
C GLY A 263 7.50 -0.49 2.82
N HIS A 264 6.60 -1.31 2.32
CA HIS A 264 6.93 -2.40 1.41
C HIS A 264 6.91 -1.94 -0.05
N LEU A 265 5.76 -1.48 -0.53
CA LEU A 265 5.59 -0.96 -1.89
C LEU A 265 6.07 0.49 -2.06
N PRO A 266 5.80 1.45 -1.13
CA PRO A 266 6.07 2.86 -1.37
C PRO A 266 7.50 3.23 -1.75
N PRO A 267 8.56 2.58 -1.24
CA PRO A 267 9.94 2.86 -1.66
C PRO A 267 10.23 2.62 -3.15
N GLU A 268 9.40 1.83 -3.83
CA GLU A 268 9.58 1.46 -5.23
C GLU A 268 8.78 2.36 -6.20
N LEU A 269 8.09 3.39 -5.69
CA LEU A 269 7.27 4.28 -6.52
C LEU A 269 8.05 5.35 -7.28
N PRO A 270 9.08 6.00 -6.68
CA PRO A 270 9.85 6.99 -7.41
C PRO A 270 10.50 6.42 -8.68
N GLY A 271 10.33 7.13 -9.80
CA GLY A 271 10.84 6.74 -11.09
C GLY A 271 10.01 5.69 -11.85
N GLN A 272 8.82 5.31 -11.33
CA GLN A 272 7.87 4.52 -12.12
C GLN A 272 7.36 5.30 -13.35
N THR A 273 6.88 4.57 -14.35
CA THR A 273 6.26 5.19 -15.54
C THR A 273 5.16 6.16 -15.13
N GLY A 274 5.26 7.41 -15.59
CA GLY A 274 4.34 8.50 -15.25
C GLY A 274 4.78 9.35 -14.04
N ASP A 275 5.91 9.03 -13.40
CA ASP A 275 6.49 9.90 -12.38
C ASP A 275 7.19 11.10 -13.02
N PRO A 276 6.75 12.35 -12.76
CA PRO A 276 7.41 13.55 -13.29
C PRO A 276 8.76 13.84 -12.62
N GLY A 277 9.16 13.09 -11.58
CA GLY A 277 10.44 13.23 -10.89
C GLY A 277 10.58 14.51 -10.06
N VAL A 278 9.48 15.12 -9.65
CA VAL A 278 9.49 16.34 -8.81
C VAL A 278 9.97 16.07 -7.38
N LEU A 279 9.81 14.85 -6.91
CA LEU A 279 10.29 14.40 -5.60
C LEU A 279 11.50 13.48 -5.78
N LYS A 280 12.59 13.75 -5.06
CA LYS A 280 13.79 12.90 -5.12
C LYS A 280 13.76 11.83 -4.04
N PRO A 281 13.99 10.55 -4.37
CA PRO A 281 13.98 9.49 -3.38
C PRO A 281 15.13 9.67 -2.37
N LEU A 282 14.79 9.64 -1.10
CA LEU A 282 15.74 9.68 0.00
C LEU A 282 16.11 8.23 0.35
N LYS A 283 17.26 7.77 -0.13
CA LYS A 283 17.74 6.38 0.02
C LYS A 283 18.40 6.16 1.39
N MET A 284 17.58 6.16 2.45
CA MET A 284 18.15 5.95 3.78
C MET A 284 17.14 5.45 4.80
N ASN A 285 17.67 4.74 5.77
CA ASN A 285 16.88 4.00 6.75
C ASN A 285 17.01 4.58 8.17
N THR A 286 17.92 5.52 8.41
CA THR A 286 18.20 6.07 9.75
C THR A 286 18.35 7.58 9.73
N PRO A 287 17.86 8.29 10.76
CA PRO A 287 17.99 9.74 10.88
C PRO A 287 19.43 10.24 10.86
N ASP A 288 20.40 9.47 11.37
CA ASP A 288 21.81 9.84 11.47
C ASP A 288 22.43 10.17 10.10
N LYS A 289 21.97 9.51 9.05
CA LYS A 289 22.46 9.70 7.68
C LYS A 289 21.76 10.84 6.92
N LEU A 290 20.78 11.51 7.51
CA LEU A 290 20.11 12.64 6.86
C LEU A 290 21.09 13.71 6.42
N ALA A 291 22.11 14.01 7.24
CA ALA A 291 23.13 15.01 6.96
C ALA A 291 23.96 14.74 5.68
N ASP A 292 23.99 13.49 5.21
CA ASP A 292 24.70 13.15 3.98
C ASP A 292 23.98 13.65 2.71
N PHE A 293 22.68 13.92 2.82
CA PHE A 293 21.81 14.27 1.68
C PHE A 293 21.10 15.60 1.87
N VAL A 294 20.56 15.87 3.07
CA VAL A 294 19.66 16.98 3.36
C VAL A 294 20.44 18.22 3.74
N LYS A 295 20.05 19.35 3.14
CA LYS A 295 20.66 20.68 3.35
C LYS A 295 19.65 21.66 3.92
N PRO A 296 20.11 22.76 4.55
CA PRO A 296 19.21 23.81 4.98
C PRO A 296 18.32 24.32 3.85
N GLY A 297 17.02 24.45 4.10
CA GLY A 297 16.02 24.87 3.13
C GLY A 297 15.37 23.72 2.35
N ASP A 298 15.90 22.51 2.42
CA ASP A 298 15.26 21.33 1.83
C ASP A 298 13.94 21.00 2.53
N VAL A 299 13.08 20.21 1.85
CA VAL A 299 11.83 19.69 2.39
C VAL A 299 11.85 18.17 2.30
N ILE A 300 11.49 17.49 3.39
CA ILE A 300 11.34 16.04 3.43
C ILE A 300 9.86 15.71 3.49
N LEU A 301 9.35 14.94 2.54
CA LEU A 301 8.03 14.34 2.54
C LEU A 301 8.18 12.89 2.98
N TYR A 302 7.89 12.62 4.26
CA TYR A 302 8.04 11.29 4.85
C TYR A 302 6.71 10.56 4.88
N VAL A 303 6.65 9.38 4.26
CA VAL A 303 5.50 8.47 4.25
C VAL A 303 5.88 7.19 4.99
N GLY A 304 5.19 6.89 6.07
CA GLY A 304 5.50 5.74 6.93
C GLY A 304 4.26 5.07 7.52
N TYR A 305 4.47 4.20 8.52
CA TYR A 305 3.36 3.45 9.11
C TYR A 305 2.61 4.24 10.19
N TYR A 306 3.28 4.56 11.31
CA TYR A 306 2.66 5.21 12.48
C TYR A 306 3.45 6.40 12.95
N GLU A 307 4.74 6.26 13.14
CA GLU A 307 5.65 7.34 13.47
C GLU A 307 6.98 7.11 12.73
N PRO A 308 7.74 8.16 12.46
CA PRO A 308 9.08 8.01 11.94
C PRO A 308 9.95 7.22 12.92
N TYR A 309 10.77 6.30 12.41
CA TYR A 309 11.76 5.60 13.24
C TYR A 309 12.84 6.56 13.72
N GLY A 310 12.96 6.70 15.06
CA GLY A 310 13.91 7.60 15.68
C GLY A 310 13.57 9.08 15.44
N PRO A 311 14.48 10.00 15.73
CA PRO A 311 14.23 11.43 15.75
C PRO A 311 14.29 12.07 14.34
N TRP A 312 13.49 11.59 13.40
CA TRP A 312 13.48 12.10 12.03
C TRP A 312 13.07 13.57 11.96
N VAL A 313 12.06 13.96 12.74
CA VAL A 313 11.54 15.33 12.74
C VAL A 313 12.56 16.27 13.37
N GLU A 314 13.06 15.92 14.54
CA GLU A 314 14.08 16.69 15.26
C GLU A 314 15.35 16.84 14.39
N ARG A 315 15.76 15.73 13.76
CA ARG A 315 16.97 15.73 12.92
C ARG A 315 16.81 16.57 11.65
N ALA A 316 15.64 16.57 11.01
CA ALA A 316 15.35 17.47 9.90
C ALA A 316 15.47 18.94 10.32
N HIS A 317 14.88 19.28 11.46
CA HIS A 317 14.96 20.66 12.00
C HIS A 317 16.38 21.08 12.37
N GLU A 318 17.18 20.21 12.98
CA GLU A 318 18.60 20.46 13.26
C GLU A 318 19.41 20.76 12.00
N LEU A 319 19.06 20.14 10.88
CA LEU A 319 19.68 20.36 9.58
C LEU A 319 19.15 21.60 8.85
N GLY A 320 18.18 22.33 9.43
CA GLY A 320 17.54 23.49 8.81
C GLY A 320 16.59 23.11 7.66
N ALA A 321 16.15 21.86 7.60
CA ALA A 321 15.15 21.38 6.64
C ALA A 321 13.77 21.39 7.29
N LYS A 322 12.72 21.41 6.45
CA LYS A 322 11.33 21.19 6.85
C LYS A 322 10.92 19.74 6.59
N ILE A 323 9.99 19.24 7.40
CA ILE A 323 9.49 17.87 7.23
C ILE A 323 7.95 17.83 7.26
N VAL A 324 7.39 17.06 6.35
CA VAL A 324 5.98 16.66 6.32
C VAL A 324 5.92 15.18 6.67
N THR A 325 5.03 14.78 7.55
CA THR A 325 4.79 13.36 7.86
C THR A 325 3.42 12.92 7.34
N ASP A 326 3.37 11.76 6.69
CA ASP A 326 2.15 11.01 6.38
C ASP A 326 2.25 9.64 7.03
N VAL A 327 1.58 9.50 8.16
CA VAL A 327 1.59 8.31 9.00
C VAL A 327 0.20 8.10 9.60
N SER A 328 -0.07 6.90 10.12
CA SER A 328 -1.25 6.69 10.98
C SER A 328 -0.87 6.85 12.46
N GLY A 329 -1.83 7.04 13.34
CA GLY A 329 -1.56 7.15 14.78
C GLY A 329 -1.37 5.79 15.44
N THR A 330 -0.69 5.82 16.59
CA THR A 330 -0.65 4.70 17.55
C THR A 330 -1.64 4.94 18.70
N PRO A 331 -1.88 3.97 19.57
CA PRO A 331 -2.65 4.21 20.80
C PRO A 331 -2.07 5.31 21.68
N GLU A 332 -0.74 5.51 21.65
CA GLU A 332 -0.01 6.45 22.49
C GLU A 332 0.23 7.80 21.83
N ARG A 333 0.22 7.87 20.49
CA ARG A 333 0.55 9.08 19.75
C ARG A 333 -0.31 9.25 18.50
N ARG A 334 -0.97 10.38 18.39
CA ARG A 334 -1.79 10.70 17.21
C ARG A 334 -0.91 11.08 16.02
N ALA A 335 -1.37 10.83 14.81
CA ALA A 335 -0.68 11.23 13.57
C ALA A 335 -0.48 12.76 13.49
N GLU A 336 -1.37 13.54 14.08
CA GLU A 336 -1.32 14.99 14.12
C GLU A 336 -0.24 15.56 15.06
N ASP A 337 0.30 14.73 15.96
CA ASP A 337 1.21 15.15 17.03
C ASP A 337 2.68 14.79 16.75
N MET A 338 3.05 14.54 15.48
CA MET A 338 4.42 14.15 15.10
C MET A 338 5.45 15.29 15.16
N GLY A 339 5.01 16.54 15.30
CA GLY A 339 5.89 17.70 15.41
C GLY A 339 6.47 18.23 14.09
N ALA A 340 6.01 17.69 12.95
CA ALA A 340 6.37 18.17 11.62
C ALA A 340 5.61 19.47 11.27
N GLU A 341 6.07 20.22 10.26
CA GLU A 341 5.36 21.40 9.74
C GLU A 341 3.95 21.06 9.28
N ILE A 342 3.78 19.86 8.69
CA ILE A 342 2.48 19.33 8.27
C ILE A 342 2.43 17.86 8.66
N ASN A 343 1.40 17.52 9.44
CA ASN A 343 1.15 16.14 9.86
C ASN A 343 -0.11 15.62 9.16
N ILE A 344 0.07 14.72 8.20
CA ILE A 344 -0.99 14.04 7.47
C ILE A 344 -1.32 12.74 8.19
N ASN A 345 -2.61 12.45 8.33
CA ASN A 345 -3.07 11.18 8.88
C ASN A 345 -3.43 10.22 7.73
N GLY A 346 -2.76 9.08 7.65
CA GLY A 346 -3.02 8.04 6.66
C GLY A 346 -4.36 7.32 6.83
N CYS A 347 -5.04 7.52 7.97
CA CYS A 347 -6.42 7.06 8.23
C CYS A 347 -6.64 5.54 8.21
N TRP A 348 -5.62 4.74 8.45
CA TRP A 348 -5.77 3.29 8.67
C TRP A 348 -5.57 2.93 10.16
N PRO A 349 -6.18 1.81 10.64
CA PRO A 349 -6.11 1.44 12.05
C PRO A 349 -4.72 0.95 12.46
N PHE A 350 -4.42 1.08 13.77
CA PHE A 350 -3.24 0.48 14.38
C PHE A 350 -3.24 -1.05 14.20
N GLY A 351 -2.08 -1.63 13.97
CA GLY A 351 -1.92 -3.05 13.63
C GLY A 351 -1.88 -3.34 12.14
N ASP A 352 -2.17 -2.34 11.28
CA ASP A 352 -2.11 -2.44 9.81
C ASP A 352 -2.85 -3.67 9.26
N ALA A 353 -4.07 -3.88 9.73
CA ALA A 353 -4.96 -4.93 9.23
C ALA A 353 -6.42 -4.52 9.43
N LEU A 354 -7.27 -4.85 8.45
CA LEU A 354 -8.65 -4.36 8.41
C LEU A 354 -9.68 -5.38 8.86
N ILE A 355 -9.36 -6.67 8.80
CA ILE A 355 -10.37 -7.72 8.87
C ILE A 355 -10.14 -8.63 10.08
N GLU A 356 -11.15 -8.72 10.91
CA GLU A 356 -11.27 -9.76 11.93
C GLU A 356 -11.93 -11.01 11.32
N ILE A 357 -11.33 -12.16 11.57
CA ILE A 357 -11.89 -13.46 11.20
C ILE A 357 -12.37 -14.12 12.51
N PRO A 358 -13.65 -14.45 12.65
CA PRO A 358 -14.14 -15.11 13.85
C PRO A 358 -13.39 -16.41 14.16
N GLY A 359 -12.81 -16.51 15.37
CA GLY A 359 -12.01 -17.68 15.77
C GLY A 359 -10.55 -17.66 15.30
N TYR A 360 -10.08 -16.55 14.73
CA TYR A 360 -8.66 -16.31 14.45
C TYR A 360 -8.11 -15.22 15.38
N ASP A 361 -6.89 -15.38 15.81
CA ASP A 361 -6.30 -14.60 16.91
C ASP A 361 -5.74 -13.22 16.49
N THR A 362 -5.66 -12.93 15.18
CA THR A 362 -5.16 -11.64 14.69
C THR A 362 -6.00 -11.12 13.53
N GLN A 363 -5.97 -9.81 13.33
CA GLN A 363 -6.55 -9.18 12.14
C GLN A 363 -5.68 -9.44 10.92
N VAL A 364 -6.30 -9.46 9.74
CA VAL A 364 -5.67 -9.74 8.46
C VAL A 364 -5.97 -8.65 7.42
N LEU A 365 -5.23 -8.65 6.31
CA LEU A 365 -5.39 -7.81 5.13
C LEU A 365 -5.05 -6.31 5.37
N PRO A 366 -3.82 -5.91 5.02
CA PRO A 366 -3.33 -4.56 5.29
C PRO A 366 -3.90 -3.51 4.35
N PRO A 367 -4.19 -2.30 4.83
CA PRO A 367 -4.54 -1.15 4.01
C PRO A 367 -3.35 -0.28 3.62
N SER A 368 -2.29 -0.26 4.43
CA SER A 368 -1.28 0.80 4.35
C SER A 368 -0.53 0.82 3.03
N GLY A 369 -0.19 -0.33 2.42
CA GLY A 369 0.49 -0.36 1.12
C GLY A 369 -0.32 0.32 0.01
N VAL A 370 -1.64 0.16 0.03
CA VAL A 370 -2.55 0.85 -0.90
C VAL A 370 -2.57 2.35 -0.64
N ILE A 371 -2.80 2.74 0.63
CA ILE A 371 -2.99 4.15 1.01
C ILE A 371 -1.68 4.93 0.88
N GLN A 372 -0.56 4.40 1.37
CA GLN A 372 0.76 5.03 1.24
C GLN A 372 1.19 5.20 -0.22
N SER A 373 0.88 4.21 -1.07
CA SER A 373 1.18 4.32 -2.50
C SER A 373 0.36 5.42 -3.16
N ALA A 374 -0.92 5.53 -2.82
CA ALA A 374 -1.77 6.61 -3.30
C ALA A 374 -1.34 7.97 -2.73
N ALA A 375 -0.89 8.03 -1.46
CA ALA A 375 -0.38 9.24 -0.83
C ALA A 375 0.87 9.78 -1.52
N TYR A 376 1.81 8.92 -1.94
CA TYR A 376 2.94 9.33 -2.77
C TYR A 376 2.48 10.11 -4.00
N TRP A 377 1.54 9.57 -4.75
CA TRP A 377 1.04 10.23 -5.95
C TRP A 377 0.22 11.49 -5.66
N LEU A 378 -0.46 11.58 -4.51
CA LEU A 378 -1.09 12.83 -4.05
C LEU A 378 -0.05 13.92 -3.80
N LEU A 379 1.08 13.59 -3.16
CA LEU A 379 2.19 14.51 -2.94
C LEU A 379 2.81 14.96 -4.27
N VAL A 380 3.02 14.03 -5.19
CA VAL A 380 3.51 14.34 -6.56
C VAL A 380 2.54 15.26 -7.29
N ALA A 381 1.23 14.94 -7.28
CA ALA A 381 0.19 15.76 -7.91
C ALA A 381 0.19 17.20 -7.38
N ALA A 382 0.12 17.33 -6.05
CA ALA A 382 0.07 18.64 -5.38
C ALA A 382 1.36 19.45 -5.60
N THR A 383 2.52 18.79 -5.62
CA THR A 383 3.81 19.45 -5.88
C THR A 383 3.92 19.92 -7.32
N ALA A 384 3.55 19.06 -8.28
CA ALA A 384 3.62 19.39 -9.70
C ALA A 384 2.65 20.51 -10.09
N GLU A 385 1.43 20.53 -9.52
CA GLU A 385 0.47 21.61 -9.73
C GLU A 385 0.94 22.94 -9.14
N ALA A 386 1.64 22.87 -8.00
CA ALA A 386 2.15 24.04 -7.32
C ALA A 386 3.45 24.57 -7.94
N LEU A 387 4.17 23.84 -8.80
CA LEU A 387 5.33 24.28 -9.57
C LEU A 387 4.94 25.08 -10.81
#